data_96c4200115d69bc91de6c108be1480b4
#
_entry.id   96c4200115d69bc91de6c108be1480b4
#
_cell.length_a   1.000
_cell.length_b   1.000
_cell.length_c   1.000
_cell.angle_alpha   90.00
_cell.angle_beta   90.00
_cell.angle_gamma   90.00
#
_symmetry.space_group_name_H-M   'P 1'
#
loop_
_entity.id
_entity.type
_entity.pdbx_description
1 polymer ?
#
loop_
_entity_poly.entity_id
_entity_poly.type
_entity_poly.pdbx_seq_one_letter_code
_entity_poly.pdbx_strand_id
1 'polypeptide(L)'
;ACWGPSVFLWITFGTLLGGGVHDYMVGMMSMRHKGASVSELTGTYLGNAMKQVMRVFSVVLLVLVGVSFSTGPANLLAMLTPNVLDAKFWLAVVLIYYFIATFVPIDKVIGKIYPIFGICLIVMALGVGGAILLGGYYIPEITLENLHPANTPIWPTMFISVACGAISGFHATQSPLMARCLTNEKDGRKVFYGAMVAEGIIALIWAAAGVAFYNGTGGLLTALGNGQSSVVYEICFTLLGPVGAVIAMIGVIACPISSADTAYRSARLTLADWFKIDQKPIKNRLALTVPLLAVGAVLTQVDVQV
;
A
#
# COMPACT_ATOMS: atom_id res chain seq x y z
N ALA A 1 -8.30 -12.85 1.87
CA ALA A 1 -8.89 -13.69 2.94
C ALA A 1 -10.06 -14.56 2.44
N CYS A 2 -10.80 -14.17 1.39
CA CYS A 2 -11.97 -14.91 0.89
C CYS A 2 -11.67 -16.35 0.40
N TRP A 3 -10.44 -16.67 0.06
CA TRP A 3 -10.02 -18.04 -0.27
C TRP A 3 -9.77 -18.92 0.95
N GLY A 4 -9.95 -18.39 2.15
CA GLY A 4 -9.71 -19.09 3.39
C GLY A 4 -8.23 -19.13 3.82
N PRO A 5 -7.88 -20.08 4.71
CA PRO A 5 -6.55 -20.13 5.34
C PRO A 5 -5.38 -20.42 4.39
N SER A 6 -5.63 -20.91 3.16
CA SER A 6 -4.59 -21.06 2.13
C SER A 6 -3.83 -19.74 1.87
N VAL A 7 -4.50 -18.59 2.05
CA VAL A 7 -3.93 -17.27 1.95
C VAL A 7 -2.77 -17.06 2.93
N PHE A 8 -2.83 -17.62 4.14
CA PHE A 8 -1.78 -17.45 5.15
C PHE A 8 -0.42 -17.99 4.70
N LEU A 9 -0.44 -19.15 4.04
CA LEU A 9 0.78 -19.73 3.48
C LEU A 9 1.36 -18.83 2.40
N TRP A 10 0.52 -18.35 1.48
CA TRP A 10 1.01 -17.48 0.42
C TRP A 10 1.50 -16.12 0.94
N ILE A 11 0.82 -15.50 1.89
CA ILE A 11 1.33 -14.28 2.55
C ILE A 11 2.69 -14.57 3.19
N THR A 12 2.82 -15.65 3.97
CA THR A 12 4.07 -15.97 4.65
C THR A 12 5.22 -16.22 3.70
N PHE A 13 5.07 -17.16 2.78
CA PHE A 13 6.14 -17.50 1.84
C PHE A 13 6.36 -16.41 0.79
N GLY A 14 5.29 -15.77 0.34
CA GLY A 14 5.38 -14.69 -0.63
C GLY A 14 6.10 -13.46 -0.09
N THR A 15 5.87 -13.08 1.16
CA THR A 15 6.59 -11.96 1.77
C THR A 15 8.04 -12.30 2.09
N LEU A 16 8.34 -13.49 2.60
CA LEU A 16 9.69 -13.87 2.98
C LEU A 16 10.59 -14.17 1.78
N LEU A 17 10.10 -14.95 0.82
CA LEU A 17 10.90 -15.46 -0.30
C LEU A 17 10.73 -14.62 -1.57
N GLY A 18 9.58 -14.01 -1.77
CA GLY A 18 9.30 -13.13 -2.91
C GLY A 18 9.60 -11.67 -2.58
N GLY A 19 8.69 -11.02 -1.86
CA GLY A 19 8.75 -9.57 -1.59
C GLY A 19 10.02 -9.14 -0.86
N GLY A 20 10.37 -9.79 0.23
CA GLY A 20 11.54 -9.44 1.04
C GLY A 20 12.87 -9.59 0.29
N VAL A 21 13.01 -10.66 -0.48
CA VAL A 21 14.21 -10.87 -1.33
C VAL A 21 14.26 -9.84 -2.44
N HIS A 22 13.12 -9.62 -3.12
CA HIS A 22 13.01 -8.61 -4.17
C HIS A 22 13.40 -7.22 -3.66
N ASP A 23 12.79 -6.75 -2.57
CA ASP A 23 13.01 -5.41 -2.04
C ASP A 23 14.45 -5.20 -1.57
N TYR A 24 15.02 -6.22 -0.91
CA TYR A 24 16.41 -6.19 -0.51
C TYR A 24 17.35 -6.09 -1.70
N MET A 25 17.16 -6.95 -2.72
CA MET A 25 18.02 -6.95 -3.90
C MET A 25 17.92 -5.65 -4.69
N VAL A 26 16.72 -5.19 -4.98
CA VAL A 26 16.50 -3.95 -5.74
C VAL A 26 16.98 -2.73 -4.96
N GLY A 27 16.73 -2.66 -3.65
CA GLY A 27 17.21 -1.58 -2.79
C GLY A 27 18.74 -1.52 -2.75
N MET A 28 19.41 -2.65 -2.53
CA MET A 28 20.87 -2.72 -2.49
C MET A 28 21.50 -2.44 -3.85
N MET A 29 20.92 -2.93 -4.94
CA MET A 29 21.36 -2.59 -6.31
C MET A 29 21.24 -1.09 -6.55
N SER A 30 20.13 -0.47 -6.15
CA SER A 30 19.92 0.97 -6.28
C SER A 30 20.95 1.77 -5.48
N MET A 31 21.25 1.39 -4.24
CA MET A 31 22.29 2.05 -3.42
C MET A 31 23.65 2.02 -4.13
N ARG A 32 24.06 0.87 -4.65
CA ARG A 32 25.33 0.70 -5.37
C ARG A 32 25.40 1.41 -6.72
N HIS A 33 24.22 1.73 -7.29
CA HIS A 33 24.09 2.50 -8.53
C HIS A 33 23.64 3.95 -8.27
N LYS A 34 24.07 4.54 -7.14
CA LYS A 34 23.83 5.96 -6.79
C LYS A 34 22.33 6.33 -6.71
N GLY A 35 21.49 5.41 -6.27
CA GLY A 35 20.06 5.64 -6.18
C GLY A 35 19.32 5.53 -7.52
N ALA A 36 19.81 4.71 -8.45
CA ALA A 36 19.16 4.49 -9.75
C ALA A 36 17.75 3.92 -9.57
N SER A 37 16.79 4.39 -10.37
CA SER A 37 15.42 3.87 -10.39
C SER A 37 15.37 2.44 -10.92
N VAL A 38 14.26 1.72 -10.65
CA VAL A 38 14.08 0.36 -11.17
C VAL A 38 14.20 0.31 -12.69
N SER A 39 13.70 1.32 -13.41
CA SER A 39 13.81 1.38 -14.88
C SER A 39 15.24 1.61 -15.35
N GLU A 40 16.06 2.34 -14.61
CA GLU A 40 17.48 2.53 -14.92
C GLU A 40 18.29 1.29 -14.65
N LEU A 41 18.03 0.61 -13.51
CA LEU A 41 18.63 -0.70 -13.24
C LEU A 41 18.27 -1.71 -14.34
N THR A 42 17.00 -1.77 -14.75
CA THR A 42 16.56 -2.61 -15.87
C THR A 42 17.34 -2.27 -17.15
N GLY A 43 17.54 -0.98 -17.42
CA GLY A 43 18.33 -0.55 -18.58
C GLY A 43 19.79 -0.99 -18.54
N THR A 44 20.39 -0.99 -17.36
CA THR A 44 21.78 -1.40 -17.15
C THR A 44 21.98 -2.90 -17.38
N TYR A 45 21.04 -3.73 -16.91
CA TYR A 45 21.19 -5.19 -16.94
C TYR A 45 20.48 -5.88 -18.10
N LEU A 46 19.36 -5.33 -18.58
CA LEU A 46 18.50 -5.94 -19.61
C LEU A 46 18.40 -5.13 -20.92
N GLY A 47 19.10 -3.99 -20.96
CA GLY A 47 19.17 -3.17 -22.16
C GLY A 47 18.06 -2.11 -22.29
N ASN A 48 18.22 -1.27 -23.33
CA ASN A 48 17.41 -0.06 -23.46
C ASN A 48 15.93 -0.33 -23.80
N ALA A 49 15.62 -1.38 -24.52
CA ALA A 49 14.24 -1.75 -24.84
C ALA A 49 13.44 -2.04 -23.57
N MET A 50 13.99 -2.88 -22.68
CA MET A 50 13.37 -3.21 -21.39
C MET A 50 13.30 -2.01 -20.46
N LYS A 51 14.26 -1.09 -20.54
CA LYS A 51 14.19 0.19 -19.82
C LYS A 51 12.92 0.98 -20.18
N GLN A 52 12.57 1.07 -21.47
CA GLN A 52 11.39 1.80 -21.90
C GLN A 52 10.09 1.11 -21.46
N VAL A 53 10.03 -0.21 -21.61
CA VAL A 53 8.89 -1.01 -21.11
C VAL A 53 8.69 -0.77 -19.62
N MET A 54 9.77 -0.84 -18.84
CA MET A 54 9.71 -0.65 -17.39
C MET A 54 9.31 0.76 -16.98
N ARG A 55 9.68 1.79 -17.75
CA ARG A 55 9.26 3.17 -17.54
C ARG A 55 7.75 3.34 -17.69
N VAL A 56 7.20 2.85 -18.81
CA VAL A 56 5.75 2.90 -19.07
C VAL A 56 5.01 2.15 -17.97
N PHE A 57 5.43 0.91 -17.71
CA PHE A 57 4.82 0.07 -16.66
C PHE A 57 4.83 0.75 -15.30
N SER A 58 5.98 1.30 -14.89
CA SER A 58 6.11 1.97 -13.60
C SER A 58 5.20 3.19 -13.48
N VAL A 59 5.09 4.02 -14.53
CA VAL A 59 4.22 5.21 -14.48
C VAL A 59 2.76 4.80 -14.38
N VAL A 60 2.31 3.84 -15.18
CA VAL A 60 0.92 3.34 -15.13
C VAL A 60 0.61 2.74 -13.76
N LEU A 61 1.47 1.84 -13.26
CA LEU A 61 1.33 1.22 -11.95
C LEU A 61 1.22 2.28 -10.84
N LEU A 62 2.12 3.25 -10.84
CA LEU A 62 2.18 4.27 -9.79
C LEU A 62 0.96 5.20 -9.79
N VAL A 63 0.40 5.51 -10.96
CA VAL A 63 -0.84 6.28 -11.05
C VAL A 63 -2.02 5.47 -10.53
N LEU A 64 -2.15 4.20 -10.92
CA LEU A 64 -3.23 3.32 -10.45
C LEU A 64 -3.16 3.10 -8.93
N VAL A 65 -1.97 2.86 -8.39
CA VAL A 65 -1.74 2.76 -6.93
C VAL A 65 -2.11 4.08 -6.24
N GLY A 66 -1.71 5.22 -6.81
CA GLY A 66 -2.09 6.54 -6.31
C GLY A 66 -3.61 6.73 -6.24
N VAL A 67 -4.35 6.28 -7.25
CA VAL A 67 -5.82 6.31 -7.29
C VAL A 67 -6.42 5.43 -6.19
N SER A 68 -6.05 4.17 -6.11
CA SER A 68 -6.56 3.22 -5.11
C SER A 68 -6.30 3.71 -3.69
N PHE A 69 -5.09 4.20 -3.42
CA PHE A 69 -4.70 4.69 -2.09
C PHE A 69 -5.21 6.11 -1.78
N SER A 70 -5.89 6.76 -2.72
CA SER A 70 -6.63 8.01 -2.46
C SER A 70 -8.07 7.75 -2.08
N THR A 71 -8.72 6.78 -2.71
CA THR A 71 -10.15 6.49 -2.50
C THR A 71 -10.43 5.79 -1.18
N GLY A 72 -9.60 4.84 -0.76
CA GLY A 72 -9.73 4.13 0.51
C GLY A 72 -9.82 5.06 1.73
N PRO A 73 -8.81 5.92 1.97
CA PRO A 73 -8.86 6.91 3.03
C PRO A 73 -10.04 7.87 2.96
N ALA A 74 -10.41 8.32 1.76
CA ALA A 74 -11.56 9.21 1.58
C ALA A 74 -12.86 8.56 2.07
N ASN A 75 -13.06 7.28 1.75
CA ASN A 75 -14.21 6.51 2.21
C ASN A 75 -14.20 6.31 3.73
N LEU A 76 -13.05 5.98 4.32
CA LEU A 76 -12.92 5.83 5.77
C LEU A 76 -13.18 7.15 6.52
N LEU A 77 -12.67 8.27 6.01
CA LEU A 77 -12.91 9.61 6.57
C LEU A 77 -14.39 9.99 6.50
N ALA A 78 -15.07 9.65 5.40
CA ALA A 78 -16.51 9.88 5.27
C ALA A 78 -17.32 9.06 6.28
N MET A 79 -16.90 7.83 6.58
CA MET A 79 -17.52 6.99 7.62
C MET A 79 -17.31 7.55 9.03
N LEU A 80 -16.17 8.20 9.29
CA LEU A 80 -15.88 8.85 10.56
C LEU A 80 -16.63 10.19 10.75
N THR A 81 -17.10 10.79 9.66
CA THR A 81 -17.82 12.07 9.65
C THR A 81 -19.21 11.96 9.02
N PRO A 82 -20.06 11.03 9.48
CA PRO A 82 -21.35 10.78 8.89
C PRO A 82 -22.24 12.05 8.95
N ASN A 83 -22.99 12.29 7.89
CA ASN A 83 -23.92 13.42 7.75
C ASN A 83 -23.30 14.83 7.66
N VAL A 84 -21.97 14.95 7.65
CA VAL A 84 -21.28 16.25 7.58
C VAL A 84 -20.52 16.39 6.26
N LEU A 85 -19.69 15.38 5.93
CA LEU A 85 -18.79 15.41 4.77
C LEU A 85 -18.83 14.07 4.04
N ASP A 86 -18.99 14.13 2.72
CA ASP A 86 -19.03 12.93 1.87
C ASP A 86 -17.63 12.48 1.41
N ALA A 87 -17.57 11.30 0.80
CA ALA A 87 -16.31 10.74 0.28
C ALA A 87 -15.69 11.61 -0.82
N LYS A 88 -16.49 12.32 -1.60
CA LYS A 88 -15.99 13.22 -2.67
C LYS A 88 -15.28 14.43 -2.07
N PHE A 89 -15.81 14.98 -0.98
CA PHE A 89 -15.15 16.06 -0.26
C PHE A 89 -13.80 15.61 0.29
N TRP A 90 -13.77 14.47 0.97
CA TRP A 90 -12.53 13.93 1.52
C TRP A 90 -11.52 13.55 0.45
N LEU A 91 -11.96 13.03 -0.69
CA LEU A 91 -11.10 12.78 -1.84
C LEU A 91 -10.45 14.07 -2.36
N ALA A 92 -11.24 15.15 -2.46
CA ALA A 92 -10.69 16.44 -2.84
C ALA A 92 -9.65 16.95 -1.84
N VAL A 93 -9.88 16.80 -0.53
CA VAL A 93 -8.93 17.15 0.52
C VAL A 93 -7.63 16.36 0.38
N VAL A 94 -7.71 15.04 0.16
CA VAL A 94 -6.55 14.17 -0.04
C VAL A 94 -5.75 14.57 -1.30
N LEU A 95 -6.41 14.86 -2.40
CA LEU A 95 -5.75 15.31 -3.63
C LEU A 95 -5.09 16.70 -3.47
N ILE A 96 -5.73 17.61 -2.74
CA ILE A 96 -5.13 18.91 -2.38
C ILE A 96 -3.89 18.69 -1.50
N TYR A 97 -3.95 17.76 -0.55
CA TYR A 97 -2.78 17.39 0.24
C TYR A 97 -1.61 16.94 -0.64
N TYR A 98 -1.82 16.05 -1.64
CA TYR A 98 -0.74 15.62 -2.55
C TYR A 98 -0.18 16.77 -3.39
N PHE A 99 -1.04 17.69 -3.80
CA PHE A 99 -0.59 18.91 -4.47
C PHE A 99 0.31 19.74 -3.56
N ILE A 100 -0.10 20.02 -2.33
CA ILE A 100 0.70 20.77 -1.34
C ILE A 100 1.99 20.03 -1.00
N ALA A 101 1.93 18.71 -0.83
CA ALA A 101 3.07 17.85 -0.54
C ALA A 101 4.16 17.92 -1.62
N THR A 102 3.82 18.34 -2.85
CA THR A 102 4.81 18.56 -3.92
C THR A 102 5.81 19.69 -3.60
N PHE A 103 5.41 20.65 -2.79
CA PHE A 103 6.28 21.77 -2.39
C PHE A 103 7.21 21.42 -1.22
N VAL A 104 6.84 20.41 -0.42
CA VAL A 104 7.57 20.06 0.79
C VAL A 104 8.61 18.98 0.49
N PRO A 105 9.87 19.14 0.97
CA PRO A 105 10.87 18.08 0.89
C PRO A 105 10.40 16.83 1.65
N ILE A 106 10.50 15.68 1.01
CA ILE A 106 10.01 14.40 1.52
C ILE A 106 10.63 14.05 2.89
N ASP A 107 11.92 14.32 3.06
CA ASP A 107 12.69 13.99 4.26
C ASP A 107 12.13 14.63 5.54
N LYS A 108 11.58 15.84 5.43
CA LYS A 108 11.00 16.56 6.59
C LYS A 108 9.66 16.00 7.02
N VAL A 109 8.86 15.52 6.10
CA VAL A 109 7.54 14.93 6.38
C VAL A 109 7.71 13.48 6.87
N ILE A 110 8.47 12.67 6.15
CA ILE A 110 8.74 11.28 6.51
C ILE A 110 9.39 11.18 7.87
N GLY A 111 10.43 11.98 8.14
CA GLY A 111 11.20 11.88 9.37
C GLY A 111 10.45 12.26 10.64
N LYS A 112 9.39 13.08 10.58
CA LYS A 112 8.69 13.59 11.77
C LYS A 112 7.27 13.05 11.95
N ILE A 113 6.53 12.90 10.87
CA ILE A 113 5.10 12.56 10.92
C ILE A 113 4.88 11.06 10.77
N TYR A 114 5.59 10.40 9.87
CA TYR A 114 5.40 8.99 9.61
C TYR A 114 5.71 8.05 10.79
N PRO A 115 6.66 8.32 11.67
CA PRO A 115 6.85 7.49 12.86
C PRO A 115 5.61 7.44 13.77
N ILE A 116 4.84 8.54 13.87
CA ILE A 116 3.60 8.58 14.65
C ILE A 116 2.55 7.66 14.03
N PHE A 117 2.39 7.74 12.71
CA PHE A 117 1.46 6.86 11.98
C PHE A 117 1.88 5.40 12.07
N GLY A 118 3.18 5.12 12.00
CA GLY A 118 3.73 3.77 12.22
C GLY A 118 3.39 3.21 13.60
N ILE A 119 3.50 4.01 14.66
CA ILE A 119 3.10 3.60 16.01
C ILE A 119 1.59 3.31 16.06
N CYS A 120 0.75 4.17 15.51
CA CYS A 120 -0.70 3.94 15.45
C CYS A 120 -1.03 2.65 14.69
N LEU A 121 -0.31 2.36 13.60
CA LEU A 121 -0.48 1.13 12.83
C LEU A 121 -0.08 -0.12 13.62
N ILE A 122 1.02 -0.05 14.38
CA ILE A 122 1.46 -1.16 15.25
C ILE A 122 0.45 -1.37 16.39
N VAL A 123 -0.01 -0.30 17.01
CA VAL A 123 -1.05 -0.37 18.07
C VAL A 123 -2.32 -1.00 17.51
N MET A 124 -2.74 -0.61 16.32
CA MET A 124 -3.88 -1.22 15.63
C MET A 124 -3.66 -2.71 15.38
N ALA A 125 -2.51 -3.10 14.81
CA ALA A 125 -2.21 -4.48 14.49
C ALA A 125 -2.19 -5.37 15.77
N LEU A 126 -1.55 -4.90 16.83
CA LEU A 126 -1.54 -5.58 18.13
C LEU A 126 -2.92 -5.63 18.78
N GLY A 127 -3.69 -4.54 18.67
CA GLY A 127 -5.04 -4.45 19.20
C GLY A 127 -6.01 -5.39 18.49
N VAL A 128 -6.08 -5.35 17.17
CA VAL A 128 -6.94 -6.23 16.37
C VAL A 128 -6.50 -7.68 16.51
N GLY A 129 -5.20 -7.98 16.36
CA GLY A 129 -4.67 -9.33 16.51
C GLY A 129 -4.90 -9.88 17.93
N GLY A 130 -4.65 -9.07 18.96
CA GLY A 130 -4.91 -9.43 20.36
C GLY A 130 -6.40 -9.68 20.62
N ALA A 131 -7.28 -8.82 20.12
CA ALA A 131 -8.72 -8.99 20.29
C ALA A 131 -9.25 -10.26 19.61
N ILE A 132 -8.74 -10.62 18.44
CA ILE A 132 -9.11 -11.88 17.78
C ILE A 132 -8.62 -13.10 18.58
N LEU A 133 -7.37 -13.08 19.06
CA LEU A 133 -6.81 -14.22 19.80
C LEU A 133 -7.40 -14.37 21.20
N LEU A 134 -7.65 -13.28 21.91
CA LEU A 134 -8.16 -13.29 23.28
C LEU A 134 -9.70 -13.34 23.31
N GLY A 135 -10.36 -12.85 22.27
CA GLY A 135 -11.82 -12.83 22.17
C GLY A 135 -12.47 -14.18 21.81
N GLY A 136 -11.67 -15.24 21.64
CA GLY A 136 -12.18 -16.57 21.32
C GLY A 136 -12.74 -16.70 19.90
N TYR A 137 -12.37 -15.83 19.00
CA TYR A 137 -12.73 -15.93 17.59
C TYR A 137 -12.05 -17.14 16.95
N TYR A 138 -12.83 -17.92 16.21
CA TYR A 138 -12.29 -19.11 15.55
C TYR A 138 -11.51 -18.73 14.29
N ILE A 139 -10.21 -19.03 14.29
CA ILE A 139 -9.36 -18.94 13.11
C ILE A 139 -9.33 -20.32 12.47
N PRO A 140 -9.80 -20.47 11.22
CA PRO A 140 -9.83 -21.75 10.54
C PRO A 140 -8.44 -22.37 10.42
N GLU A 141 -8.36 -23.70 10.52
CA GLU A 141 -7.11 -24.42 10.30
C GLU A 141 -6.63 -24.29 8.87
N ILE A 142 -5.30 -24.36 8.69
CA ILE A 142 -4.67 -24.21 7.36
C ILE A 142 -5.09 -25.37 6.46
N THR A 143 -5.71 -25.05 5.35
CA THR A 143 -6.08 -25.99 4.28
C THR A 143 -5.62 -25.46 2.92
N LEU A 144 -5.39 -26.35 1.97
CA LEU A 144 -5.12 -26.00 0.57
C LEU A 144 -6.37 -25.95 -0.28
N GLU A 145 -7.52 -26.23 0.31
CA GLU A 145 -8.80 -26.19 -0.39
C GLU A 145 -9.21 -24.76 -0.74
N ASN A 146 -9.92 -24.63 -1.85
CA ASN A 146 -10.52 -23.37 -2.24
C ASN A 146 -11.82 -23.15 -1.48
N LEU A 147 -11.77 -22.30 -0.45
CA LEU A 147 -12.94 -21.93 0.34
C LEU A 147 -13.62 -20.64 -0.15
N HIS A 148 -13.31 -20.18 -1.36
CA HIS A 148 -13.93 -18.96 -1.89
C HIS A 148 -15.41 -19.21 -2.22
N PRO A 149 -16.36 -18.45 -1.61
CA PRO A 149 -17.80 -18.73 -1.76
C PRO A 149 -18.32 -18.66 -3.20
N ALA A 150 -17.69 -17.82 -4.03
CA ALA A 150 -17.99 -17.71 -5.47
C ALA A 150 -17.13 -18.64 -6.35
N ASN A 151 -16.46 -19.64 -5.77
CA ASN A 151 -15.56 -20.56 -6.48
C ASN A 151 -14.48 -19.88 -7.34
N THR A 152 -14.10 -18.65 -6.99
CA THR A 152 -13.01 -17.94 -7.69
C THR A 152 -11.74 -18.77 -7.57
N PRO A 153 -11.02 -19.06 -8.66
CA PRO A 153 -9.87 -19.94 -8.65
C PRO A 153 -8.74 -19.37 -7.78
N ILE A 154 -8.02 -20.27 -7.09
CA ILE A 154 -6.84 -19.90 -6.31
C ILE A 154 -5.77 -19.30 -7.24
N TRP A 155 -5.46 -19.99 -8.33
CA TRP A 155 -4.53 -19.54 -9.34
C TRP A 155 -5.29 -18.98 -10.56
N PRO A 156 -4.98 -17.77 -11.07
CA PRO A 156 -3.97 -16.82 -10.55
C PRO A 156 -4.53 -15.81 -9.53
N THR A 157 -5.84 -15.78 -9.28
CA THR A 157 -6.56 -14.65 -8.67
C THR A 157 -6.13 -14.36 -7.23
N MET A 158 -6.03 -15.40 -6.39
CA MET A 158 -5.53 -15.25 -5.01
C MET A 158 -4.10 -14.69 -5.00
N PHE A 159 -3.25 -15.22 -5.88
CA PHE A 159 -1.84 -14.81 -5.96
C PHE A 159 -1.71 -13.34 -6.39
N ILE A 160 -2.50 -12.90 -7.36
CA ILE A 160 -2.55 -11.50 -7.80
C ILE A 160 -3.00 -10.60 -6.64
N SER A 161 -4.07 -10.98 -5.92
CA SER A 161 -4.59 -10.20 -4.79
C SER A 161 -3.57 -10.08 -3.65
N VAL A 162 -2.86 -11.17 -3.33
CA VAL A 162 -1.81 -11.15 -2.28
C VAL A 162 -0.58 -10.38 -2.76
N ALA A 163 -0.20 -10.51 -4.03
CA ALA A 163 0.91 -9.76 -4.60
C ALA A 163 0.64 -8.24 -4.63
N CYS A 164 -0.62 -7.84 -4.83
CA CYS A 164 -1.01 -6.43 -4.77
C CYS A 164 -1.04 -5.90 -3.32
N GLY A 165 -1.56 -6.69 -2.37
CA GLY A 165 -1.78 -6.27 -0.99
C GLY A 165 -0.60 -6.56 -0.06
N ALA A 166 -0.30 -7.82 0.19
CA ALA A 166 0.63 -8.24 1.23
C ALA A 166 2.10 -8.28 0.79
N ILE A 167 2.38 -8.54 -0.49
CA ILE A 167 3.75 -8.55 -1.05
C ILE A 167 4.10 -7.19 -1.65
N SER A 168 3.06 -6.43 -2.01
CA SER A 168 3.13 -5.07 -2.54
C SER A 168 4.06 -4.90 -3.76
N GLY A 169 3.59 -5.30 -4.94
CA GLY A 169 4.33 -5.11 -6.21
C GLY A 169 4.73 -3.65 -6.50
N PHE A 170 4.08 -2.71 -5.83
CA PHE A 170 4.43 -1.30 -5.78
C PHE A 170 5.85 -1.06 -5.21
N HIS A 171 6.35 -1.92 -4.34
CA HIS A 171 7.70 -1.83 -3.74
C HIS A 171 8.82 -1.88 -4.78
N ALA A 172 8.61 -2.45 -5.95
CA ALA A 172 9.59 -2.42 -7.04
C ALA A 172 10.07 -0.99 -7.37
N THR A 173 9.19 -0.01 -7.23
CA THR A 173 9.51 1.40 -7.45
C THR A 173 9.92 2.13 -6.16
N GLN A 174 9.47 1.64 -5.00
CA GLN A 174 9.71 2.30 -3.71
C GLN A 174 11.07 1.94 -3.12
N SER A 175 11.53 0.71 -3.25
CA SER A 175 12.84 0.28 -2.74
C SER A 175 13.99 1.14 -3.28
N PRO A 176 14.06 1.48 -4.60
CA PRO A 176 15.03 2.45 -5.11
C PRO A 176 14.87 3.87 -4.57
N LEU A 177 13.63 4.29 -4.29
CA LEU A 177 13.40 5.61 -3.71
C LEU A 177 13.91 5.68 -2.27
N MET A 178 13.64 4.65 -1.48
CA MET A 178 14.14 4.54 -0.10
C MET A 178 15.67 4.37 -0.05
N ALA A 179 16.26 3.70 -1.02
CA ALA A 179 17.70 3.56 -1.15
C ALA A 179 18.43 4.91 -1.18
N ARG A 180 17.79 5.95 -1.71
CA ARG A 180 18.34 7.34 -1.72
C ARG A 180 18.39 7.99 -0.33
N CYS A 181 17.60 7.49 0.61
CA CYS A 181 17.53 8.00 1.98
C CYS A 181 18.49 7.27 2.93
N LEU A 182 19.03 6.11 2.53
CA LEU A 182 19.94 5.32 3.34
C LEU A 182 21.38 5.82 3.19
N THR A 183 22.05 6.00 4.32
CA THR A 183 23.45 6.40 4.39
C THR A 183 24.42 5.24 4.60
N ASN A 184 23.92 4.09 5.04
CA ASN A 184 24.74 2.93 5.35
C ASN A 184 24.14 1.64 4.78
N GLU A 185 24.92 0.89 3.98
CA GLU A 185 24.50 -0.40 3.42
C GLU A 185 24.13 -1.45 4.48
N LYS A 186 24.71 -1.38 5.68
CA LYS A 186 24.40 -2.31 6.77
C LYS A 186 22.92 -2.26 7.22
N ASP A 187 22.28 -1.13 7.03
CA ASP A 187 20.87 -0.94 7.37
C ASP A 187 19.92 -1.49 6.30
N GLY A 188 20.43 -1.77 5.09
CA GLY A 188 19.62 -2.24 3.97
C GLY A 188 18.82 -3.50 4.28
N ARG A 189 19.38 -4.48 5.00
CA ARG A 189 18.66 -5.68 5.42
C ARG A 189 17.48 -5.36 6.35
N LYS A 190 17.66 -4.44 7.29
CA LYS A 190 16.59 -4.05 8.22
C LYS A 190 15.49 -3.25 7.50
N VAL A 191 15.91 -2.32 6.64
CA VAL A 191 14.98 -1.41 5.97
C VAL A 191 14.20 -2.11 4.86
N PHE A 192 14.86 -2.86 3.96
CA PHE A 192 14.18 -3.47 2.84
C PHE A 192 13.53 -4.80 3.21
N TYR A 193 14.32 -5.77 3.69
CA TYR A 193 13.80 -7.09 4.05
C TYR A 193 12.95 -7.04 5.32
N GLY A 194 13.42 -6.35 6.35
CA GLY A 194 12.73 -6.25 7.64
C GLY A 194 11.38 -5.53 7.54
N ALA A 195 11.27 -4.48 6.73
CA ALA A 195 9.99 -3.81 6.48
C ALA A 195 8.98 -4.75 5.82
N MET A 196 9.42 -5.53 4.83
CA MET A 196 8.55 -6.49 4.14
C MET A 196 8.05 -7.59 5.08
N VAL A 197 8.91 -8.06 6.01
CA VAL A 197 8.49 -9.01 7.06
C VAL A 197 7.42 -8.39 7.97
N ALA A 198 7.62 -7.14 8.40
CA ALA A 198 6.64 -6.44 9.24
C ALA A 198 5.30 -6.25 8.51
N GLU A 199 5.33 -5.90 7.23
CA GLU A 199 4.13 -5.80 6.39
C GLU A 199 3.41 -7.13 6.27
N GLY A 200 4.14 -8.23 6.05
CA GLY A 200 3.59 -9.59 6.02
C GLY A 200 2.89 -9.99 7.33
N ILE A 201 3.45 -9.63 8.47
CA ILE A 201 2.82 -9.88 9.79
C ILE A 201 1.50 -9.11 9.91
N ILE A 202 1.47 -7.84 9.53
CA ILE A 202 0.25 -7.03 9.54
C ILE A 202 -0.79 -7.59 8.58
N ALA A 203 -0.37 -8.03 7.40
CA ALA A 203 -1.26 -8.66 6.42
C ALA A 203 -1.86 -9.98 6.94
N LEU A 204 -1.08 -10.80 7.66
CA LEU A 204 -1.59 -12.02 8.31
C LEU A 204 -2.62 -11.71 9.39
N ILE A 205 -2.39 -10.67 10.21
CA ILE A 205 -3.35 -10.22 11.22
C ILE A 205 -4.67 -9.83 10.55
N TRP A 206 -4.63 -9.03 9.49
CA TRP A 206 -5.84 -8.62 8.75
C TRP A 206 -6.52 -9.78 8.03
N ALA A 207 -5.76 -10.71 7.47
CA ALA A 207 -6.32 -11.90 6.84
C ALA A 207 -7.04 -12.79 7.85
N ALA A 208 -6.43 -13.00 9.03
CA ALA A 208 -7.04 -13.75 10.12
C ALA A 208 -8.26 -13.02 10.69
N ALA A 209 -8.16 -11.72 10.95
CA ALA A 209 -9.27 -10.91 11.46
C ALA A 209 -10.48 -10.95 10.52
N GLY A 210 -10.27 -10.80 9.22
CA GLY A 210 -11.37 -10.83 8.24
C GLY A 210 -12.14 -12.15 8.26
N VAL A 211 -11.43 -13.29 8.29
CA VAL A 211 -12.09 -14.60 8.28
C VAL A 211 -12.72 -14.92 9.64
N ALA A 212 -12.01 -14.64 10.73
CA ALA A 212 -12.47 -14.98 12.07
C ALA A 212 -13.65 -14.10 12.54
N PHE A 213 -13.60 -12.80 12.28
CA PHE A 213 -14.63 -11.84 12.70
C PHE A 213 -15.98 -12.13 12.02
N TYR A 214 -15.97 -12.47 10.74
CA TYR A 214 -17.19 -12.76 9.97
C TYR A 214 -17.58 -14.26 9.94
N ASN A 215 -17.04 -15.06 10.84
CA ASN A 215 -17.33 -16.49 10.94
C ASN A 215 -17.12 -17.28 9.63
N GLY A 216 -16.08 -16.93 8.90
CA GLY A 216 -15.67 -17.62 7.68
C GLY A 216 -15.69 -16.77 6.43
N THR A 217 -15.36 -17.41 5.31
CA THR A 217 -15.19 -16.75 4.01
C THR A 217 -16.49 -16.21 3.42
N GLY A 218 -17.62 -16.87 3.70
CA GLY A 218 -18.94 -16.44 3.21
C GLY A 218 -19.41 -15.15 3.84
N GLY A 219 -19.30 -15.02 5.18
CA GLY A 219 -19.65 -13.80 5.89
C GLY A 219 -18.75 -12.62 5.48
N LEU A 220 -17.46 -12.89 5.33
CA LEU A 220 -16.51 -11.88 4.83
C LEU A 220 -16.86 -11.40 3.42
N LEU A 221 -17.18 -12.29 2.49
CA LEU A 221 -17.54 -11.91 1.12
C LEU A 221 -18.81 -11.05 1.08
N THR A 222 -19.80 -11.41 1.91
CA THR A 222 -21.03 -10.61 2.06
C THR A 222 -20.74 -9.21 2.60
N ALA A 223 -19.90 -9.10 3.62
CA ALA A 223 -19.49 -7.80 4.19
C ALA A 223 -18.72 -6.94 3.19
N LEU A 224 -17.86 -7.55 2.36
CA LEU A 224 -17.12 -6.89 1.29
C LEU A 224 -18.03 -6.29 0.21
N GLY A 225 -19.27 -6.77 0.08
CA GLY A 225 -20.28 -6.16 -0.78
C GLY A 225 -20.58 -4.69 -0.43
N ASN A 226 -20.34 -4.29 0.84
CA ASN A 226 -20.43 -2.90 1.31
C ASN A 226 -19.10 -2.10 1.14
N GLY A 227 -18.09 -2.72 0.55
CA GLY A 227 -16.77 -2.14 0.33
C GLY A 227 -15.73 -2.49 1.41
N GLN A 228 -14.46 -2.48 1.01
CA GLN A 228 -13.34 -2.85 1.89
C GLN A 228 -13.22 -1.92 3.11
N SER A 229 -13.47 -0.63 2.91
CA SER A 229 -13.41 0.38 3.98
C SER A 229 -14.44 0.10 5.08
N SER A 230 -15.64 -0.40 4.71
CA SER A 230 -16.69 -0.78 5.66
C SER A 230 -16.24 -1.95 6.55
N VAL A 231 -15.63 -2.96 5.95
CA VAL A 231 -15.09 -4.12 6.68
C VAL A 231 -14.04 -3.69 7.70
N VAL A 232 -13.09 -2.86 7.29
CA VAL A 232 -12.02 -2.36 8.18
C VAL A 232 -12.61 -1.53 9.32
N TYR A 233 -13.55 -0.64 9.02
CA TYR A 233 -14.23 0.18 10.00
C TYR A 233 -14.96 -0.68 11.05
N GLU A 234 -15.76 -1.63 10.59
CA GLU A 234 -16.57 -2.51 11.45
C GLU A 234 -15.69 -3.36 12.37
N ILE A 235 -14.64 -3.99 11.85
CA ILE A 235 -13.67 -4.77 12.63
C ILE A 235 -13.05 -3.90 13.74
N CYS A 236 -12.55 -2.72 13.38
CA CYS A 236 -11.87 -1.85 14.34
C CYS A 236 -12.83 -1.34 15.43
N PHE A 237 -14.03 -0.90 15.07
CA PHE A 237 -14.99 -0.38 16.05
C PHE A 237 -15.54 -1.46 16.96
N THR A 238 -15.77 -2.67 16.46
CA THR A 238 -16.29 -3.78 17.25
C THR A 238 -15.22 -4.35 18.18
N LEU A 239 -13.99 -4.55 17.70
CA LEU A 239 -12.94 -5.20 18.47
C LEU A 239 -12.22 -4.26 19.45
N LEU A 240 -12.03 -2.99 19.08
CA LEU A 240 -11.22 -2.05 19.86
C LEU A 240 -12.05 -1.03 20.63
N GLY A 241 -13.36 -1.00 20.41
CA GLY A 241 -14.25 0.02 20.96
C GLY A 241 -13.98 1.42 20.37
N PRO A 242 -14.75 2.45 20.76
CA PRO A 242 -14.71 3.77 20.10
C PRO A 242 -13.32 4.43 20.13
N VAL A 243 -12.64 4.41 21.29
CA VAL A 243 -11.34 5.08 21.45
C VAL A 243 -10.24 4.34 20.70
N GLY A 244 -10.16 3.01 20.88
CA GLY A 244 -9.18 2.18 20.20
C GLY A 244 -9.35 2.21 18.68
N ALA A 245 -10.60 2.22 18.21
CA ALA A 245 -10.92 2.33 16.80
C ALA A 245 -10.46 3.65 16.18
N VAL A 246 -10.62 4.79 16.85
CA VAL A 246 -10.14 6.08 16.34
C VAL A 246 -8.62 6.07 16.18
N ILE A 247 -7.88 5.54 17.16
CA ILE A 247 -6.42 5.41 17.06
C ILE A 247 -6.02 4.50 15.89
N ALA A 248 -6.71 3.36 15.75
CA ALA A 248 -6.50 2.43 14.65
C ALA A 248 -6.79 3.08 13.29
N MET A 249 -7.90 3.82 13.18
CA MET A 249 -8.28 4.52 11.95
C MET A 249 -7.24 5.58 11.55
N ILE A 250 -6.62 6.29 12.48
CA ILE A 250 -5.53 7.22 12.15
C ILE A 250 -4.41 6.46 11.41
N GLY A 251 -4.00 5.30 11.91
CA GLY A 251 -2.97 4.48 11.25
C GLY A 251 -3.41 3.97 9.87
N VAL A 252 -4.63 3.41 9.80
CA VAL A 252 -5.19 2.82 8.56
C VAL A 252 -5.46 3.88 7.49
N ILE A 253 -5.82 5.11 7.85
CA ILE A 253 -6.05 6.20 6.92
C ILE A 253 -4.72 6.82 6.47
N ALA A 254 -3.80 7.05 7.41
CA ALA A 254 -2.54 7.71 7.11
C ALA A 254 -1.59 6.85 6.26
N CYS A 255 -1.63 5.54 6.42
CA CYS A 255 -0.77 4.61 5.67
C CYS A 255 -0.99 4.69 4.15
N PRO A 256 -2.22 4.51 3.61
CA PRO A 256 -2.45 4.68 2.18
C PRO A 256 -2.20 6.10 1.68
N ILE A 257 -2.53 7.14 2.46
CA ILE A 257 -2.25 8.54 2.09
C ILE A 257 -0.75 8.74 1.86
N SER A 258 0.09 8.23 2.78
CA SER A 258 1.53 8.33 2.64
C SER A 258 2.06 7.52 1.45
N SER A 259 1.48 6.35 1.20
CA SER A 259 1.83 5.49 0.06
C SER A 259 1.48 6.14 -1.27
N ALA A 260 0.30 6.76 -1.39
CA ALA A 260 -0.08 7.48 -2.61
C ALA A 260 0.78 8.73 -2.84
N ASP A 261 1.15 9.48 -1.79
CA ASP A 261 2.10 10.60 -1.93
C ASP A 261 3.42 10.12 -2.53
N THR A 262 3.98 9.01 -2.01
CA THR A 262 5.22 8.46 -2.55
C THR A 262 5.04 7.87 -3.95
N ALA A 263 3.87 7.30 -4.29
CA ALA A 263 3.55 6.80 -5.62
C ALA A 263 3.55 7.94 -6.66
N TYR A 264 2.81 9.01 -6.40
CA TYR A 264 2.79 10.17 -7.31
C TYR A 264 4.16 10.84 -7.44
N ARG A 265 4.95 10.90 -6.36
CA ARG A 265 6.33 11.39 -6.40
C ARG A 265 7.22 10.50 -7.25
N SER A 266 7.13 9.18 -7.12
CA SER A 266 7.88 8.22 -7.93
C SER A 266 7.49 8.30 -9.40
N ALA A 267 6.19 8.41 -9.72
CA ALA A 267 5.71 8.61 -11.08
C ALA A 267 6.31 9.89 -11.70
N ARG A 268 6.25 11.00 -10.96
CA ARG A 268 6.86 12.26 -11.38
C ARG A 268 8.36 12.12 -11.62
N LEU A 269 9.10 11.48 -10.71
CA LEU A 269 10.55 11.28 -10.87
C LEU A 269 10.87 10.38 -12.06
N THR A 270 10.09 9.32 -12.29
CA THR A 270 10.23 8.46 -13.47
C THR A 270 10.03 9.23 -14.77
N LEU A 271 9.02 10.11 -14.84
CA LEU A 271 8.78 10.98 -15.98
C LEU A 271 9.89 12.03 -16.13
N ALA A 272 10.36 12.61 -15.04
CA ALA A 272 11.45 13.57 -15.04
C ALA A 272 12.76 12.96 -15.57
N ASP A 273 13.08 11.75 -15.13
CA ASP A 273 14.24 11.00 -15.63
C ASP A 273 14.07 10.62 -17.11
N TRP A 274 12.84 10.30 -17.54
CA TRP A 274 12.54 9.96 -18.92
C TRP A 274 12.71 11.12 -19.87
N PHE A 275 12.15 12.29 -19.50
CA PHE A 275 12.19 13.51 -20.32
C PHE A 275 13.39 14.39 -20.02
N LYS A 276 14.28 13.98 -19.10
CA LYS A 276 15.48 14.73 -18.65
C LYS A 276 15.12 16.13 -18.11
N ILE A 277 14.02 16.22 -17.35
CA ILE A 277 13.54 17.47 -16.76
C ILE A 277 14.15 17.64 -15.36
N ASP A 278 14.89 18.73 -15.15
CA ASP A 278 15.43 19.06 -13.84
C ASP A 278 14.31 19.32 -12.81
N GLN A 279 14.39 18.63 -11.68
CA GLN A 279 13.39 18.70 -10.60
C GLN A 279 13.72 19.74 -9.52
N LYS A 280 14.82 20.51 -9.64
CA LYS A 280 15.14 21.60 -8.72
C LYS A 280 14.13 22.74 -8.82
N PRO A 281 13.75 23.25 -10.01
CA PRO A 281 12.75 24.30 -10.13
C PRO A 281 11.34 23.79 -9.77
N ILE A 282 10.63 24.53 -8.94
CA ILE A 282 9.23 24.22 -8.55
C ILE A 282 8.31 24.14 -9.78
N LYS A 283 8.51 25.02 -10.78
CA LYS A 283 7.73 25.02 -12.01
C LYS A 283 7.77 23.66 -12.73
N ASN A 284 8.94 23.05 -12.81
CA ASN A 284 9.13 21.74 -13.45
C ASN A 284 8.48 20.61 -12.64
N ARG A 285 8.49 20.71 -11.30
CA ARG A 285 7.77 19.76 -10.44
C ARG A 285 6.28 19.84 -10.67
N LEU A 286 5.71 21.05 -10.71
CA LEU A 286 4.29 21.27 -10.95
C LEU A 286 3.87 20.84 -12.34
N ALA A 287 4.66 21.11 -13.37
CA ALA A 287 4.37 20.72 -14.74
C ALA A 287 4.18 19.21 -14.91
N LEU A 288 4.84 18.39 -14.09
CA LEU A 288 4.65 16.94 -14.10
C LEU A 288 3.61 16.46 -13.06
N THR A 289 3.53 17.10 -11.88
CA THR A 289 2.61 16.66 -10.84
C THR A 289 1.15 16.96 -11.18
N VAL A 290 0.86 18.15 -11.72
CA VAL A 290 -0.53 18.55 -12.00
C VAL A 290 -1.21 17.60 -13.00
N PRO A 291 -0.59 17.25 -14.16
CA PRO A 291 -1.19 16.25 -15.05
C PRO A 291 -1.37 14.88 -14.41
N LEU A 292 -0.40 14.42 -13.60
CA LEU A 292 -0.50 13.13 -12.91
C LEU A 292 -1.68 13.11 -11.92
N LEU A 293 -1.84 14.16 -11.11
CA LEU A 293 -2.96 14.28 -10.19
C LEU A 293 -4.29 14.46 -10.93
N ALA A 294 -4.31 15.20 -12.05
CA ALA A 294 -5.50 15.34 -12.87
C ALA A 294 -5.96 14.00 -13.46
N VAL A 295 -5.03 13.21 -14.01
CA VAL A 295 -5.32 11.84 -14.49
C VAL A 295 -5.80 10.98 -13.33
N GLY A 296 -5.15 11.04 -12.16
CA GLY A 296 -5.60 10.34 -10.96
C GLY A 296 -7.03 10.73 -10.57
N ALA A 297 -7.32 12.04 -10.52
CA ALA A 297 -8.66 12.54 -10.20
C ALA A 297 -9.75 12.12 -11.20
N VAL A 298 -9.42 12.05 -12.48
CA VAL A 298 -10.34 11.52 -13.50
C VAL A 298 -10.58 10.02 -13.30
N LEU A 299 -9.51 9.26 -13.06
CA LEU A 299 -9.62 7.80 -12.86
C LEU A 299 -10.41 7.45 -11.59
N THR A 300 -10.40 8.30 -10.54
CA THR A 300 -11.26 8.07 -9.36
C THR A 300 -12.76 8.23 -9.67
N GLN A 301 -13.15 8.90 -10.75
CA GLN A 301 -14.55 9.02 -11.16
C GLN A 301 -15.02 7.83 -12.02
N VAL A 302 -14.10 7.10 -12.59
CA VAL A 302 -14.36 5.92 -13.43
C VAL A 302 -14.17 4.71 -12.53
N ASP A 303 -15.12 4.31 -11.72
CA ASP A 303 -15.08 3.12 -10.82
C ASP A 303 -14.07 2.03 -11.25
N VAL A 304 -12.79 2.39 -11.26
CA VAL A 304 -11.69 1.45 -11.51
C VAL A 304 -11.53 0.64 -10.23
N GLN A 305 -12.26 -0.44 -10.13
CA GLN A 305 -11.97 -1.47 -9.12
C GLN A 305 -10.63 -2.12 -9.50
N VAL A 306 -9.57 -1.65 -8.85
CA VAL A 306 -8.22 -2.22 -8.96
C VAL A 306 -8.04 -3.31 -7.91
#